data_1dd9be0eb64d0de626ddb7726abdbf1a
#
_entry.id   1dd9be0eb64d0de626ddb7726abdbf1a
#
_cell.length_a   1.000
_cell.length_b   1.000
_cell.length_c   1.000
_cell.angle_alpha   90.00
_cell.angle_beta   90.00
_cell.angle_gamma   90.00
#
_symmetry.space_group_name_H-M   'P 1'
#
loop_
_entity.id
_entity.type
_entity.pdbx_description
1 polymer ?
#
loop_
_entity_poly.entity_id
_entity_poly.type
_entity_poly.pdbx_seq_one_letter_code
_entity_poly.pdbx_strand_id
1 'polypeptide(L)'
;MVVKHSGTETRKNQAHLHILVNRVSLSGELYRDNWIGKRATEAANSIARERNLVQAQDIGKANKAEIKTEMDAVLVRMKGFDFSRFKEELEKRGCKVREARASTGRLNGYYVSGKSGTEYKASEIGKGYTLAHIEKTQINLKYNERYLNHGTELTNKGGLSL
;
A
#
# COMPACT_ATOMS: atom_id res chain seq x y z
N MET A 1 -20.04 -24.61 -15.08
CA MET A 1 -19.61 -23.90 -16.32
C MET A 1 -18.32 -23.18 -16.03
N VAL A 2 -17.33 -23.26 -16.91
CA VAL A 2 -16.07 -22.53 -16.77
C VAL A 2 -15.90 -21.67 -18.03
N VAL A 3 -15.64 -20.37 -17.83
CA VAL A 3 -15.41 -19.42 -18.93
C VAL A 3 -14.05 -18.77 -18.73
N LYS A 4 -13.21 -18.80 -19.75
CA LYS A 4 -11.91 -18.12 -19.78
C LYS A 4 -12.06 -16.75 -20.45
N HIS A 5 -11.61 -15.72 -19.77
CA HIS A 5 -11.51 -14.37 -20.30
C HIS A 5 -10.03 -13.97 -20.48
N SER A 6 -9.73 -13.29 -21.56
CA SER A 6 -8.40 -12.72 -21.84
C SER A 6 -8.46 -11.20 -21.67
N GLY A 7 -8.29 -10.75 -20.45
CA GLY A 7 -8.22 -9.32 -20.13
C GLY A 7 -9.55 -8.69 -19.70
N THR A 8 -9.42 -7.53 -19.07
CA THR A 8 -10.50 -6.59 -18.76
C THR A 8 -10.09 -5.22 -19.30
N GLU A 9 -11.00 -4.23 -19.36
CA GLU A 9 -10.67 -2.86 -19.79
C GLU A 9 -9.48 -2.26 -19.03
N THR A 10 -9.36 -2.58 -17.75
CA THR A 10 -8.28 -2.10 -16.86
C THR A 10 -7.04 -3.00 -16.84
N ARG A 11 -7.16 -4.29 -17.27
CA ARG A 11 -6.10 -5.29 -17.21
C ARG A 11 -6.08 -6.14 -18.48
N LYS A 12 -5.74 -5.51 -19.59
CA LYS A 12 -5.83 -6.09 -20.96
C LYS A 12 -5.12 -7.42 -21.18
N ASN A 13 -4.10 -7.74 -20.37
CA ASN A 13 -3.27 -8.95 -20.57
C ASN A 13 -3.42 -10.00 -19.45
N GLN A 14 -4.42 -9.88 -18.57
CA GLN A 14 -4.62 -10.84 -17.48
C GLN A 14 -5.69 -11.87 -17.86
N ALA A 15 -5.26 -13.09 -18.21
CA ALA A 15 -6.19 -14.21 -18.37
C ALA A 15 -6.75 -14.61 -17.00
N HIS A 16 -8.09 -14.76 -16.92
CA HIS A 16 -8.76 -15.23 -15.72
C HIS A 16 -9.92 -16.17 -16.08
N LEU A 17 -10.33 -16.98 -15.10
CA LEU A 17 -11.41 -17.93 -15.24
C LEU A 17 -12.59 -17.50 -14.38
N HIS A 18 -13.78 -17.53 -14.96
CA HIS A 18 -15.03 -17.49 -14.22
C HIS A 18 -15.54 -18.93 -14.07
N ILE A 19 -15.78 -19.34 -12.85
CA ILE A 19 -16.30 -20.68 -12.53
C ILE A 19 -17.68 -20.50 -11.90
N LEU A 20 -18.70 -20.94 -12.61
CA LEU A 20 -20.08 -20.98 -12.09
C LEU A 20 -20.39 -22.38 -11.60
N VAL A 21 -20.73 -22.49 -10.32
CA VAL A 21 -21.05 -23.76 -9.65
C VAL A 21 -22.45 -23.69 -9.06
N ASN A 22 -23.22 -24.74 -9.25
CA ASN A 22 -24.48 -24.88 -8.53
C ASN A 22 -24.19 -25.18 -7.04
N ARG A 23 -24.87 -24.48 -6.14
CA ARG A 23 -24.71 -24.66 -4.69
C ARG A 23 -25.65 -25.75 -4.13
N VAL A 24 -26.59 -26.24 -4.91
CA VAL A 24 -27.51 -27.30 -4.50
C VAL A 24 -27.00 -28.62 -5.07
N SER A 25 -26.81 -29.63 -4.20
CA SER A 25 -26.44 -30.97 -4.60
C SER A 25 -27.62 -31.68 -5.29
N LEU A 26 -27.38 -32.82 -5.91
CA LEU A 26 -28.44 -33.66 -6.48
C LEU A 26 -29.39 -34.22 -5.41
N SER A 27 -28.94 -34.33 -4.16
CA SER A 27 -29.77 -34.71 -2.99
C SER A 27 -30.55 -33.54 -2.40
N GLY A 28 -30.46 -32.32 -2.94
CA GLY A 28 -31.17 -31.16 -2.45
C GLY A 28 -30.43 -30.39 -1.32
N GLU A 29 -29.25 -30.85 -0.92
CA GLU A 29 -28.46 -30.18 0.12
C GLU A 29 -27.82 -28.90 -0.39
N LEU A 30 -27.86 -27.84 0.44
CA LEU A 30 -27.23 -26.55 0.11
C LEU A 30 -25.79 -26.51 0.62
N TYR A 31 -24.83 -26.41 -0.29
CA TYR A 31 -23.43 -26.15 0.05
C TYR A 31 -23.25 -24.74 0.61
N ARG A 32 -22.69 -24.64 1.82
CA ARG A 32 -22.38 -23.37 2.45
C ARG A 32 -21.21 -22.69 1.74
N ASP A 33 -21.39 -21.40 1.40
CA ASP A 33 -20.36 -20.57 0.77
C ASP A 33 -19.61 -19.67 1.75
N ASN A 34 -19.82 -19.86 3.04
CA ASN A 34 -19.11 -19.12 4.07
C ASN A 34 -17.60 -19.23 3.84
N TRP A 35 -16.95 -18.08 3.82
CA TRP A 35 -15.50 -17.99 3.61
C TRP A 35 -14.99 -18.56 2.27
N ILE A 36 -15.84 -18.63 1.25
CA ILE A 36 -15.46 -19.22 -0.04
C ILE A 36 -14.24 -18.55 -0.66
N GLY A 37 -14.09 -17.24 -0.53
CA GLY A 37 -12.90 -16.51 -0.99
C GLY A 37 -11.62 -16.97 -0.30
N LYS A 38 -11.66 -17.20 1.02
CA LYS A 38 -10.51 -17.73 1.78
C LYS A 38 -10.17 -19.14 1.33
N ARG A 39 -11.17 -20.03 1.25
CA ARG A 39 -10.99 -21.41 0.81
C ARG A 39 -10.46 -21.51 -0.62
N ALA A 40 -10.95 -20.67 -1.52
CA ALA A 40 -10.45 -20.61 -2.90
C ALA A 40 -8.97 -20.14 -2.95
N THR A 41 -8.60 -19.16 -2.14
CA THR A 41 -7.21 -18.70 -2.02
C THR A 41 -6.30 -19.80 -1.46
N GLU A 42 -6.76 -20.53 -0.44
CA GLU A 42 -6.01 -21.66 0.15
C GLU A 42 -5.80 -22.78 -0.88
N ALA A 43 -6.84 -23.13 -1.64
CA ALA A 43 -6.77 -24.13 -2.70
C ALA A 43 -5.81 -23.69 -3.82
N ALA A 44 -5.90 -22.42 -4.26
CA ALA A 44 -4.99 -21.86 -5.28
C ALA A 44 -3.53 -21.88 -4.80
N ASN A 45 -3.28 -21.53 -3.55
CA ASN A 45 -1.92 -21.57 -2.96
C ASN A 45 -1.41 -23.01 -2.83
N SER A 46 -2.27 -24.00 -2.53
CA SER A 46 -1.88 -25.42 -2.51
C SER A 46 -1.43 -25.89 -3.89
N ILE A 47 -2.23 -25.60 -4.92
CA ILE A 47 -1.92 -25.95 -6.31
C ILE A 47 -0.62 -25.25 -6.76
N ALA A 48 -0.43 -23.98 -6.38
CA ALA A 48 0.78 -23.24 -6.71
C ALA A 48 2.03 -23.91 -6.11
N ARG A 49 1.97 -24.33 -4.84
CA ARG A 49 3.07 -25.05 -4.18
C ARG A 49 3.35 -26.39 -4.83
N GLU A 50 2.33 -27.19 -5.08
CA GLU A 50 2.47 -28.51 -5.73
C GLU A 50 3.12 -28.43 -7.12
N ARG A 51 2.89 -27.32 -7.82
CA ARG A 51 3.40 -27.07 -9.17
C ARG A 51 4.64 -26.17 -9.22
N ASN A 52 5.23 -25.85 -8.08
CA ASN A 52 6.37 -24.93 -7.96
C ASN A 52 6.12 -23.55 -8.63
N LEU A 53 4.87 -23.07 -8.57
CA LEU A 53 4.50 -21.75 -9.07
C LEU A 53 4.62 -20.70 -7.97
N VAL A 54 4.93 -19.45 -8.37
CA VAL A 54 4.98 -18.32 -7.44
C VAL A 54 3.57 -18.02 -6.93
N GLN A 55 3.42 -17.90 -5.62
CA GLN A 55 2.13 -17.57 -5.02
C GLN A 55 1.80 -16.08 -5.18
N ALA A 56 0.54 -15.77 -5.46
CA ALA A 56 0.09 -14.38 -5.62
C ALA A 56 0.39 -13.50 -4.39
N GLN A 57 0.36 -14.09 -3.20
CA GLN A 57 0.71 -13.38 -1.96
C GLN A 57 2.17 -12.93 -1.92
N ASP A 58 3.10 -13.72 -2.44
CA ASP A 58 4.52 -13.41 -2.42
C ASP A 58 4.85 -12.33 -3.45
N ILE A 59 4.20 -12.35 -4.61
CA ILE A 59 4.25 -11.25 -5.58
C ILE A 59 3.74 -9.96 -4.95
N GLY A 60 2.59 -10.02 -4.27
CA GLY A 60 2.02 -8.87 -3.59
C GLY A 60 2.90 -8.31 -2.48
N LYS A 61 3.56 -9.17 -1.70
CA LYS A 61 4.54 -8.75 -0.67
C LYS A 61 5.76 -8.08 -1.30
N ALA A 62 6.33 -8.67 -2.36
CA ALA A 62 7.49 -8.12 -3.06
C ALA A 62 7.18 -6.75 -3.66
N ASN A 63 6.04 -6.60 -4.34
CA ASN A 63 5.59 -5.31 -4.89
C ASN A 63 5.42 -4.23 -3.83
N LYS A 64 4.79 -4.57 -2.69
CA LYS A 64 4.65 -3.62 -1.58
C LYS A 64 5.98 -3.25 -0.94
N ALA A 65 6.92 -4.20 -0.84
CA ALA A 65 8.26 -3.94 -0.32
C ALA A 65 9.05 -2.99 -1.23
N GLU A 66 8.96 -3.16 -2.56
CA GLU A 66 9.55 -2.24 -3.53
C GLU A 66 8.99 -0.82 -3.36
N ILE A 67 7.67 -0.68 -3.39
CA ILE A 67 7.01 0.62 -3.22
C ILE A 67 7.39 1.26 -1.88
N LYS A 68 7.43 0.48 -0.81
CA LYS A 68 7.83 0.93 0.52
C LYS A 68 9.24 1.53 0.51
N THR A 69 10.19 0.87 -0.13
CA THR A 69 11.57 1.35 -0.24
C THR A 69 11.63 2.72 -0.93
N GLU A 70 10.88 2.90 -2.03
CA GLU A 70 10.84 4.19 -2.73
C GLU A 70 10.16 5.29 -1.89
N MET A 71 9.08 4.96 -1.17
CA MET A 71 8.41 5.89 -0.28
C MET A 71 9.31 6.34 0.88
N ASP A 72 10.03 5.40 1.52
CA ASP A 72 10.99 5.69 2.59
C ASP A 72 12.10 6.60 2.09
N ALA A 73 12.66 6.32 0.90
CA ALA A 73 13.71 7.12 0.30
C ALA A 73 13.28 8.58 -0.02
N VAL A 74 12.00 8.79 -0.35
CA VAL A 74 11.45 10.14 -0.56
C VAL A 74 11.21 10.83 0.79
N LEU A 75 10.55 10.15 1.74
CA LEU A 75 10.18 10.73 3.04
C LEU A 75 11.41 11.16 3.86
N VAL A 76 12.49 10.39 3.84
CA VAL A 76 13.75 10.73 4.54
C VAL A 76 14.38 12.02 4.00
N ARG A 77 14.22 12.33 2.71
CA ARG A 77 14.79 13.54 2.09
C ARG A 77 13.92 14.79 2.26
N MET A 78 12.67 14.62 2.69
CA MET A 78 11.75 15.73 2.85
C MET A 78 11.94 16.42 4.21
N LYS A 79 12.28 17.70 4.21
CA LYS A 79 12.35 18.53 5.44
C LYS A 79 10.98 18.87 6.04
N GLY A 80 9.90 18.55 5.35
CA GLY A 80 8.53 18.73 5.75
C GLY A 80 7.62 18.04 4.75
N PHE A 81 6.46 17.55 5.20
CA PHE A 81 5.53 16.85 4.33
C PHE A 81 4.67 17.83 3.54
N ASP A 82 4.77 17.73 2.24
CA ASP A 82 3.85 18.29 1.24
C ASP A 82 3.46 17.17 0.27
N PHE A 83 2.18 16.94 0.14
CA PHE A 83 1.69 15.79 -0.64
C PHE A 83 1.99 15.93 -2.14
N SER A 84 1.91 17.14 -2.69
CA SER A 84 2.18 17.38 -4.11
C SER A 84 3.64 17.08 -4.42
N ARG A 85 4.56 17.57 -3.60
CA ARG A 85 5.99 17.30 -3.71
C ARG A 85 6.31 15.82 -3.49
N PHE A 86 5.67 15.18 -2.53
CA PHE A 86 5.84 13.74 -2.26
C PHE A 86 5.43 12.91 -3.48
N LYS A 87 4.30 13.25 -4.11
CA LYS A 87 3.81 12.63 -5.34
C LYS A 87 4.81 12.79 -6.48
N GLU A 88 5.28 14.01 -6.75
CA GLU A 88 6.26 14.30 -7.80
C GLU A 88 7.56 13.52 -7.63
N GLU A 89 8.08 13.47 -6.41
CA GLU A 89 9.33 12.74 -6.13
C GLU A 89 9.17 11.21 -6.29
N LEU A 90 8.00 10.66 -5.95
CA LEU A 90 7.68 9.26 -6.21
C LEU A 90 7.54 8.96 -7.71
N GLU A 91 6.91 9.87 -8.46
CA GLU A 91 6.75 9.74 -9.91
C GLU A 91 8.10 9.78 -10.64
N LYS A 92 9.04 10.62 -10.21
CA LYS A 92 10.43 10.64 -10.72
C LYS A 92 11.16 9.31 -10.48
N ARG A 93 10.75 8.53 -9.46
CA ARG A 93 11.30 7.22 -9.13
C ARG A 93 10.59 6.04 -9.83
N GLY A 94 9.65 6.35 -10.72
CA GLY A 94 8.91 5.36 -11.50
C GLY A 94 7.69 4.77 -10.79
N CYS A 95 7.29 5.31 -9.65
CA CYS A 95 6.00 5.02 -9.03
C CYS A 95 4.91 5.89 -9.67
N LYS A 96 3.66 5.38 -9.68
CA LYS A 96 2.49 6.22 -10.03
C LYS A 96 1.67 6.43 -8.78
N VAL A 97 1.23 7.67 -8.55
CA VAL A 97 0.44 8.05 -7.39
C VAL A 97 -0.93 8.56 -7.83
N ARG A 98 -1.98 7.88 -7.38
CA ARG A 98 -3.37 8.28 -7.62
C ARG A 98 -4.03 8.72 -6.33
N GLU A 99 -4.58 9.91 -6.34
CA GLU A 99 -5.28 10.51 -5.22
C GLU A 99 -6.65 9.85 -4.98
N ALA A 100 -7.00 9.65 -3.73
CA ALA A 100 -8.34 9.27 -3.30
C ALA A 100 -9.00 10.47 -2.64
N ARG A 101 -9.92 11.12 -3.36
CA ARG A 101 -10.65 12.29 -2.87
C ARG A 101 -12.08 11.92 -2.48
N ALA A 102 -12.60 12.58 -1.44
CA ALA A 102 -14.01 12.54 -1.10
C ALA A 102 -14.84 13.31 -2.12
N SER A 103 -16.17 13.15 -2.08
CA SER A 103 -17.12 13.93 -2.87
C SER A 103 -17.00 15.45 -2.65
N THR A 104 -16.50 15.86 -1.50
CA THR A 104 -16.20 17.27 -1.13
C THR A 104 -14.88 17.79 -1.73
N GLY A 105 -14.16 16.99 -2.52
CA GLY A 105 -12.84 17.32 -3.06
C GLY A 105 -11.68 17.13 -2.08
N ARG A 106 -11.94 16.86 -0.80
CA ARG A 106 -10.91 16.65 0.22
C ARG A 106 -10.11 15.39 -0.08
N LEU A 107 -8.78 15.48 0.02
CA LEU A 107 -7.88 14.34 -0.08
C LEU A 107 -8.04 13.42 1.14
N ASN A 108 -8.52 12.20 0.92
CA ASN A 108 -8.74 11.18 1.97
C ASN A 108 -7.61 10.17 2.07
N GLY A 109 -6.82 10.06 1.02
CA GLY A 109 -5.74 9.08 0.94
C GLY A 109 -5.19 9.00 -0.47
N TYR A 110 -4.39 7.99 -0.73
CA TYR A 110 -3.80 7.78 -2.05
C TYR A 110 -3.48 6.30 -2.30
N TYR A 111 -3.32 5.99 -3.56
CA TYR A 111 -2.86 4.69 -4.05
C TYR A 111 -1.50 4.87 -4.70
N VAL A 112 -0.64 3.88 -4.56
CA VAL A 112 0.67 3.86 -5.21
C VAL A 112 0.81 2.56 -5.99
N SER A 113 1.37 2.65 -7.19
CA SER A 113 1.83 1.48 -7.96
C SER A 113 3.29 1.65 -8.34
N GLY A 114 4.04 0.55 -8.23
CA GLY A 114 5.42 0.45 -8.70
C GLY A 114 5.49 -0.13 -10.11
N LYS A 115 6.63 -0.75 -10.46
CA LYS A 115 6.90 -1.34 -11.79
C LYS A 115 5.88 -2.39 -12.22
N SER A 116 5.31 -3.14 -11.28
CA SER A 116 4.29 -4.15 -11.58
C SER A 116 2.98 -3.57 -12.10
N GLY A 117 2.74 -2.26 -11.94
CA GLY A 117 1.49 -1.59 -12.28
C GLY A 117 0.32 -1.90 -11.35
N THR A 118 0.49 -2.76 -10.35
CA THR A 118 -0.56 -3.06 -9.36
C THR A 118 -0.65 -1.92 -8.36
N GLU A 119 -1.85 -1.34 -8.22
CA GLU A 119 -2.11 -0.28 -7.25
C GLU A 119 -2.39 -0.85 -5.85
N TYR A 120 -1.78 -0.25 -4.85
CA TYR A 120 -2.02 -0.52 -3.43
C TYR A 120 -2.41 0.76 -2.69
N LYS A 121 -3.37 0.67 -1.78
CA LYS A 121 -3.63 1.76 -0.83
C LYS A 121 -2.41 2.02 0.04
N ALA A 122 -2.15 3.26 0.39
CA ALA A 122 -1.08 3.61 1.32
C ALA A 122 -1.17 2.81 2.64
N SER A 123 -2.38 2.57 3.15
CA SER A 123 -2.61 1.74 4.35
C SER A 123 -2.31 0.24 4.17
N GLU A 124 -2.35 -0.27 2.94
CA GLU A 124 -1.99 -1.67 2.61
C GLU A 124 -0.48 -1.87 2.49
N ILE A 125 0.26 -0.80 2.14
CA ILE A 125 1.71 -0.77 2.16
C ILE A 125 2.21 -0.72 3.60
N GLY A 126 1.57 0.09 4.44
CA GLY A 126 1.80 0.15 5.86
C GLY A 126 1.07 1.32 6.52
N LYS A 127 0.71 1.16 7.80
CA LYS A 127 0.00 2.21 8.57
C LYS A 127 0.77 3.53 8.63
N GLY A 128 2.11 3.46 8.62
CA GLY A 128 2.99 4.63 8.63
C GLY A 128 2.91 5.51 7.39
N TYR A 129 2.37 4.99 6.28
CA TYR A 129 2.29 5.71 5.00
C TYR A 129 0.94 6.38 4.76
N THR A 130 0.00 6.29 5.68
CA THR A 130 -1.25 7.08 5.59
C THR A 130 -0.96 8.57 5.76
N LEU A 131 -1.71 9.44 5.05
CA LEU A 131 -1.54 10.89 5.15
C LEU A 131 -1.51 11.38 6.59
N ALA A 132 -2.52 10.99 7.37
CA ALA A 132 -2.63 11.40 8.77
C ALA A 132 -1.43 10.96 9.62
N HIS A 133 -0.84 9.79 9.34
CA HIS A 133 0.34 9.32 10.09
C HIS A 133 1.59 10.10 9.71
N ILE A 134 1.82 10.33 8.42
CA ILE A 134 2.99 11.07 7.93
C ILE A 134 2.93 12.50 8.45
N GLU A 135 1.79 13.18 8.35
CA GLU A 135 1.60 14.55 8.85
C GLU A 135 1.87 14.64 10.35
N LYS A 136 1.31 13.71 11.13
CA LYS A 136 1.53 13.66 12.58
C LYS A 136 3.01 13.44 12.93
N THR A 137 3.68 12.54 12.23
CA THR A 137 5.11 12.25 12.45
C THR A 137 5.97 13.46 12.14
N GLN A 138 5.71 14.16 11.05
CA GLN A 138 6.44 15.37 10.67
C GLN A 138 6.22 16.53 11.64
N ILE A 139 5.01 16.67 12.18
CA ILE A 139 4.73 17.67 13.24
C ILE A 139 5.55 17.35 14.49
N ASN A 140 5.60 16.08 14.90
CA ASN A 140 6.36 15.67 16.08
C ASN A 140 7.87 15.88 15.89
N LEU A 141 8.42 15.61 14.71
CA LEU A 141 9.85 15.87 14.39
C LEU A 141 10.17 17.34 14.51
N LYS A 142 9.37 18.22 13.90
CA LYS A 142 9.55 19.69 14.02
C LYS A 142 9.46 20.19 15.46
N TYR A 143 8.59 19.60 16.25
CA TYR A 143 8.47 19.95 17.67
C TYR A 143 9.74 19.56 18.45
N ASN A 144 10.24 18.35 18.22
CA ASN A 144 11.44 17.85 18.87
C ASN A 144 12.69 18.66 18.46
N GLU A 145 12.84 19.03 17.18
CA GLU A 145 13.93 19.89 16.72
C GLU A 145 13.94 21.26 17.42
N ARG A 146 12.75 21.85 17.61
CA ARG A 146 12.63 23.12 18.36
C ARG A 146 13.07 22.97 19.82
N TYR A 147 12.68 21.87 20.46
CA TYR A 147 13.08 21.60 21.85
C TYR A 147 14.60 21.41 22.01
N LEU A 148 15.22 20.68 21.09
CA LEU A 148 16.67 20.47 21.11
C LEU A 148 17.44 21.78 20.87
N ASN A 149 16.97 22.62 19.95
CA ASN A 149 17.62 23.90 19.66
C ASN A 149 17.48 24.90 20.82
N HIS A 150 16.32 24.95 21.49
CA HIS A 150 16.16 25.77 22.70
C HIS A 150 16.97 25.27 23.90
N GLY A 151 17.17 23.96 24.03
CA GLY A 151 18.02 23.38 25.07
C GLY A 151 19.51 23.77 24.92
N THR A 152 20.00 23.87 23.69
CA THR A 152 21.39 24.29 23.39
C THR A 152 21.63 25.78 23.59
N GLU A 153 20.64 26.64 23.37
CA GLU A 153 20.76 28.06 23.66
C GLU A 153 20.84 28.40 25.14
N LEU A 154 20.15 27.63 26.00
CA LEU A 154 20.17 27.81 27.44
C LEU A 154 21.52 27.39 28.08
N THR A 155 22.17 26.38 27.52
CA THR A 155 23.47 25.90 28.02
C THR A 155 24.63 26.83 27.61
N ASN A 156 24.52 27.60 26.51
CA ASN A 156 25.53 28.55 26.08
C ASN A 156 25.48 29.94 26.79
N LYS A 157 24.39 30.24 27.51
CA LYS A 157 24.26 31.47 28.29
C LYS A 157 24.73 31.35 29.75
N GLY A 158 25.12 30.14 30.18
CA GLY A 158 25.59 29.83 31.52
C GLY A 158 27.12 29.75 31.67
N GLY A 159 27.90 30.32 30.75
CA GLY A 159 29.34 30.45 30.89
C GLY A 159 29.70 31.48 31.98
N LEU A 160 30.11 30.96 33.14
CA LEU A 160 30.63 31.73 34.26
C LEU A 160 31.80 32.60 33.81
N SER A 161 31.69 33.89 34.04
CA SER A 161 32.88 34.73 34.21
C SER A 161 33.41 34.52 35.65
N LEU A 162 34.60 33.99 35.73
CA LEU A 162 35.46 34.11 36.90
C LEU A 162 36.29 35.40 36.80
#